data_4e87125ffd5f665c2b763cac66f21bcf
#
_entry.id   4e87125ffd5f665c2b763cac66f21bcf
#
_cell.length_a   1.000
_cell.length_b   1.000
_cell.length_c   1.000
_cell.angle_alpha   90.00
_cell.angle_beta   90.00
_cell.angle_gamma   90.00
#
_symmetry.space_group_name_H-M   'P 1'
#
loop_
_entity.id
_entity.type
_entity.pdbx_description
1 polymer ?
#
loop_
_entity_poly.entity_id
_entity_poly.type
_entity_poly.pdbx_seq_one_letter_code
_entity_poly.pdbx_strand_id
1 'polypeptide(L)'
;MEMKANSSWTAKYRNKKEIFKMKKIASIFMVFTLLLSLAACSSNTNNTGTSSASQSSQPNSSQTVGSDDSSTDSESSAPESEATQTGSKSLVVYFSWSGNTENVAKSIQSQTDSDIFEIVPATPYSDDYDAVVDLAQAEQSEDARPAIADSIENIADYDVIYVGYPNWWGDMPMILYTFFDSYDFSGKTVAPFCTSGGSGLSDTVNAIKELEPNAAVTEGLHIGSSASSNPDDAVSEWLSEIGLAK
;
A
#
# COMPACT_ATOMS: atom_id res chain seq x y z
N MET A 1 7.50 1.47 -31.93
CA MET A 1 8.08 2.65 -31.25
C MET A 1 8.85 2.07 -30.06
N GLU A 2 10.17 1.91 -30.17
CA GLU A 2 10.99 1.34 -29.09
C GLU A 2 11.06 2.33 -27.94
N MET A 3 10.43 2.00 -26.82
CA MET A 3 10.67 2.70 -25.55
C MET A 3 12.07 2.32 -25.08
N LYS A 4 13.01 3.26 -25.17
CA LYS A 4 14.33 3.10 -24.55
C LYS A 4 14.13 3.00 -23.03
N ALA A 5 14.34 1.81 -22.47
CA ALA A 5 14.42 1.61 -21.04
C ALA A 5 15.37 2.65 -20.44
N ASN A 6 14.91 3.35 -19.40
CA ASN A 6 15.69 4.42 -18.78
C ASN A 6 16.95 3.80 -18.15
N SER A 7 18.11 4.13 -18.70
CA SER A 7 19.41 3.57 -18.29
C SER A 7 19.75 3.79 -16.80
N SER A 8 19.14 4.79 -16.18
CA SER A 8 19.26 5.11 -14.77
C SER A 8 18.58 4.06 -13.88
N TRP A 9 17.39 3.58 -14.28
CA TRP A 9 16.62 2.60 -13.53
C TRP A 9 17.32 1.23 -13.51
N THR A 10 17.81 0.78 -14.65
CA THR A 10 18.55 -0.51 -14.75
C THR A 10 19.83 -0.52 -13.93
N ALA A 11 20.52 0.61 -13.84
CA ALA A 11 21.74 0.75 -13.02
C ALA A 11 21.42 0.71 -11.52
N LYS A 12 20.37 1.41 -11.07
CA LYS A 12 19.88 1.46 -9.68
C LYS A 12 19.43 0.07 -9.22
N TYR A 13 18.68 -0.62 -10.07
CA TYR A 13 18.17 -1.97 -9.80
C TYR A 13 19.29 -3.02 -9.74
N ARG A 14 20.27 -2.93 -10.62
CA ARG A 14 21.42 -3.83 -10.64
C ARG A 14 22.27 -3.71 -9.37
N ASN A 15 22.45 -2.49 -8.89
CA ASN A 15 23.22 -2.24 -7.65
C ASN A 15 22.49 -2.81 -6.41
N LYS A 16 21.14 -2.62 -6.30
CA LYS A 16 20.35 -3.21 -5.23
C LYS A 16 20.32 -4.76 -5.31
N LYS A 17 20.32 -5.33 -6.52
CA LYS A 17 20.35 -6.79 -6.74
C LYS A 17 21.63 -7.44 -6.20
N GLU A 18 22.77 -6.80 -6.36
CA GLU A 18 24.05 -7.30 -5.82
C GLU A 18 24.10 -7.23 -4.29
N ILE A 19 23.58 -6.16 -3.69
CA ILE A 19 23.47 -6.03 -2.24
C ILE A 19 22.53 -7.09 -1.66
N PHE A 20 21.43 -7.38 -2.33
CA PHE A 20 20.45 -8.38 -1.89
C PHE A 20 20.99 -9.82 -1.99
N LYS A 21 21.77 -10.15 -3.04
CA LYS A 21 22.46 -11.43 -3.16
C LYS A 21 23.43 -11.66 -2.00
N MET A 22 24.18 -10.65 -1.60
CA MET A 22 25.11 -10.75 -0.46
C MET A 22 24.37 -11.01 0.86
N LYS A 23 23.20 -10.36 1.08
CA LYS A 23 22.37 -10.59 2.29
C LYS A 23 21.78 -12.01 2.31
N LYS A 24 21.33 -12.57 1.16
CA LYS A 24 20.81 -13.95 1.07
C LYS A 24 21.90 -14.98 1.35
N ILE A 25 23.11 -14.80 0.88
CA ILE A 25 24.21 -15.72 1.12
C ILE A 25 24.58 -15.75 2.61
N ALA A 26 24.59 -14.59 3.28
CA ALA A 26 24.81 -14.52 4.72
C ALA A 26 23.73 -15.23 5.54
N SER A 27 22.44 -15.14 5.12
CA SER A 27 21.32 -15.79 5.81
C SER A 27 21.31 -17.32 5.63
N ILE A 28 21.72 -17.83 4.47
CA ILE A 28 21.78 -19.27 4.19
C ILE A 28 22.89 -19.93 5.05
N PHE A 29 24.00 -19.27 5.30
CA PHE A 29 25.05 -19.79 6.17
C PHE A 29 24.62 -19.87 7.64
N MET A 30 23.70 -19.03 8.09
CA MET A 30 23.21 -19.03 9.49
C MET A 30 22.15 -20.14 9.75
N VAL A 31 21.41 -20.58 8.72
CA VAL A 31 20.40 -21.64 8.85
C VAL A 31 21.01 -23.03 8.79
N PHE A 32 22.15 -23.19 8.12
CA PHE A 32 22.80 -24.51 7.98
C PHE A 32 23.51 -24.99 9.27
N THR A 33 23.78 -24.11 10.22
CA THR A 33 24.41 -24.47 11.51
C THR A 33 23.41 -24.87 12.59
N LEU A 34 22.08 -24.73 12.36
CA LEU A 34 21.04 -25.07 13.36
C LEU A 34 20.33 -26.42 13.14
N LEU A 35 20.61 -27.16 12.05
CA LEU A 35 19.86 -28.38 11.69
C LEU A 35 20.55 -29.69 12.06
N LEU A 36 21.56 -29.70 12.92
CA LEU A 36 22.32 -30.91 13.29
C LEU A 36 22.06 -31.44 14.70
N SER A 37 20.94 -31.12 15.32
CA SER A 37 20.58 -31.74 16.58
C SER A 37 19.07 -31.91 16.69
N LEU A 38 18.57 -33.11 16.32
CA LEU A 38 17.40 -33.78 16.92
C LEU A 38 17.04 -35.00 16.11
N ALA A 39 17.73 -36.10 16.39
CA ALA A 39 17.25 -37.44 16.09
C ALA A 39 17.16 -38.21 17.41
N ALA A 40 15.93 -38.52 17.87
CA ALA A 40 15.63 -39.74 18.60
C ALA A 40 14.18 -39.84 19.07
N CYS A 41 13.55 -40.96 18.67
CA CYS A 41 12.51 -41.78 19.36
C CYS A 41 11.08 -41.25 19.43
N SER A 42 10.16 -41.82 18.74
CA SER A 42 9.55 -43.19 18.71
C SER A 42 8.29 -43.35 19.57
N SER A 43 7.27 -43.90 18.91
CA SER A 43 6.16 -44.79 19.32
C SER A 43 4.83 -44.14 19.78
N ASN A 44 3.82 -44.23 18.95
CA ASN A 44 2.73 -45.23 18.93
C ASN A 44 1.65 -45.10 20.01
N THR A 45 0.39 -44.82 19.72
CA THR A 45 -0.72 -45.78 19.80
C THR A 45 -2.09 -45.08 19.50
N ASN A 46 -2.88 -45.81 18.76
CA ASN A 46 -4.29 -45.64 18.39
C ASN A 46 -5.23 -45.33 19.57
N ASN A 47 -6.33 -44.61 19.38
CA ASN A 47 -7.65 -45.24 19.45
C ASN A 47 -8.83 -44.33 19.02
N THR A 48 -9.71 -44.97 18.33
CA THR A 48 -11.05 -44.81 17.83
C THR A 48 -12.11 -44.30 18.80
N GLY A 49 -13.16 -43.64 18.27
CA GLY A 49 -14.49 -43.56 18.90
C GLY A 49 -15.24 -42.26 18.62
N THR A 50 -16.02 -42.16 17.61
CA THR A 50 -17.44 -42.37 17.36
C THR A 50 -18.42 -41.49 18.14
N SER A 51 -19.21 -40.74 17.38
CA SER A 51 -20.66 -40.49 17.41
C SER A 51 -21.33 -39.42 18.29
N SER A 52 -22.12 -38.65 17.57
CA SER A 52 -23.57 -38.34 17.69
C SER A 52 -23.97 -37.07 18.40
N ALA A 53 -24.43 -36.10 17.62
CA ALA A 53 -25.84 -35.76 17.31
C ALA A 53 -26.67 -35.08 18.40
N SER A 54 -27.34 -34.05 17.93
CA SER A 54 -28.73 -33.59 18.22
C SER A 54 -28.90 -32.33 19.03
N GLN A 55 -29.30 -31.28 18.31
CA GLN A 55 -30.63 -30.67 18.24
C GLN A 55 -31.08 -29.76 19.40
N SER A 56 -31.42 -28.54 18.96
CA SER A 56 -32.77 -27.94 19.07
C SER A 56 -33.01 -26.95 20.24
N SER A 57 -33.33 -25.73 19.91
CA SER A 57 -34.59 -25.04 20.17
C SER A 57 -34.44 -23.58 20.56
N GLN A 58 -34.93 -22.70 19.73
CA GLN A 58 -35.60 -21.42 20.04
C GLN A 58 -36.94 -21.69 20.73
N PRO A 59 -37.74 -20.72 21.25
CA PRO A 59 -37.75 -19.27 21.06
C PRO A 59 -38.23 -18.42 22.26
N ASN A 60 -38.42 -17.15 22.01
CA ASN A 60 -39.53 -16.26 22.43
C ASN A 60 -39.24 -15.16 23.46
N SER A 61 -39.33 -13.94 23.06
CA SER A 61 -40.47 -12.98 23.06
C SER A 61 -40.58 -12.02 24.25
N SER A 62 -40.80 -10.77 23.84
CA SER A 62 -41.70 -9.73 24.34
C SER A 62 -41.17 -8.62 25.24
N GLN A 63 -41.10 -7.42 24.64
CA GLN A 63 -41.91 -6.18 24.89
C GLN A 63 -41.97 -5.66 26.34
N THR A 64 -41.70 -4.36 26.59
CA THR A 64 -42.67 -3.25 26.53
C THR A 64 -42.08 -1.95 27.07
N VAL A 65 -42.18 -0.87 26.29
CA VAL A 65 -42.63 0.52 26.51
C VAL A 65 -42.38 1.22 27.87
N GLY A 66 -41.90 2.48 27.77
CA GLY A 66 -42.15 3.51 28.79
C GLY A 66 -41.39 4.79 28.53
N SER A 67 -42.11 5.81 28.06
CA SER A 67 -41.72 7.22 27.88
C SER A 67 -41.40 7.93 29.21
N ASP A 68 -40.61 8.98 29.22
CA ASP A 68 -40.91 10.41 29.37
C ASP A 68 -39.69 11.22 29.82
N ASP A 69 -39.42 12.23 29.04
CA ASP A 69 -39.30 13.67 29.28
C ASP A 69 -38.50 14.17 30.51
N SER A 70 -37.48 14.96 30.31
CA SER A 70 -37.37 16.35 30.74
C SER A 70 -36.00 17.00 30.41
N SER A 71 -36.08 18.15 29.81
CA SER A 71 -35.03 19.13 29.51
C SER A 71 -34.25 19.56 30.75
N THR A 72 -32.96 19.83 30.56
CA THR A 72 -32.29 20.95 31.22
C THR A 72 -31.03 21.35 30.46
N ASP A 73 -31.01 22.63 29.99
CA ASP A 73 -29.85 23.39 29.53
C ASP A 73 -28.70 23.32 30.53
N SER A 74 -27.51 23.15 30.05
CA SER A 74 -26.30 23.66 30.69
C SER A 74 -25.26 23.92 29.63
N GLU A 75 -25.16 25.16 29.30
CA GLU A 75 -24.06 25.85 28.66
C GLU A 75 -22.76 25.57 29.43
N SER A 76 -21.81 24.89 28.80
CA SER A 76 -20.44 24.81 29.30
C SER A 76 -19.49 25.04 28.15
N SER A 77 -18.85 26.19 28.21
CA SER A 77 -17.76 26.69 27.40
C SER A 77 -16.73 25.62 27.15
N ALA A 78 -16.53 25.28 25.90
CA ALA A 78 -15.34 24.54 25.45
C ALA A 78 -14.10 25.45 25.61
N PRO A 79 -12.99 24.93 26.15
CA PRO A 79 -11.72 25.63 26.01
C PRO A 79 -11.29 25.48 24.54
N GLU A 80 -11.15 26.64 23.91
CA GLU A 80 -10.45 26.82 22.63
C GLU A 80 -9.02 26.28 22.82
N SER A 81 -8.81 25.03 22.44
CA SER A 81 -7.48 24.44 22.33
C SER A 81 -6.85 25.10 21.10
N GLU A 82 -5.97 26.05 21.31
CA GLU A 82 -5.01 26.47 20.30
C GLU A 82 -4.26 25.21 19.83
N ALA A 83 -4.73 24.60 18.74
CA ALA A 83 -3.98 23.63 17.99
C ALA A 83 -2.76 24.35 17.44
N THR A 84 -1.63 24.22 18.12
CA THR A 84 -0.32 24.45 17.53
C THR A 84 -0.30 23.64 16.24
N GLN A 85 -0.33 24.28 15.09
CA GLN A 85 -0.11 23.65 13.80
C GLN A 85 1.35 23.15 13.77
N THR A 86 1.59 21.99 14.35
CA THR A 86 2.72 21.15 13.96
C THR A 86 2.41 20.75 12.54
N GLY A 87 3.19 21.23 11.57
CA GLY A 87 2.98 20.94 10.15
C GLY A 87 2.81 19.44 9.95
N SER A 88 1.74 19.05 9.26
CA SER A 88 1.42 17.66 8.93
C SER A 88 2.62 17.01 8.26
N LYS A 89 3.12 15.90 8.82
CA LYS A 89 4.23 15.16 8.21
C LYS A 89 3.71 14.32 7.07
N SER A 90 4.37 14.39 5.92
CA SER A 90 3.92 13.69 4.70
C SER A 90 5.00 12.80 4.09
N LEU A 91 4.57 11.72 3.46
CA LEU A 91 5.41 10.73 2.80
C LEU A 91 4.89 10.44 1.39
N VAL A 92 5.78 10.46 0.40
CA VAL A 92 5.50 9.96 -0.95
C VAL A 92 5.99 8.52 -1.04
N VAL A 93 5.07 7.59 -1.25
CA VAL A 93 5.36 6.17 -1.51
C VAL A 93 5.02 5.87 -2.96
N TYR A 94 5.91 5.20 -3.68
CA TYR A 94 5.63 4.87 -5.07
C TYR A 94 6.29 3.57 -5.54
N PHE A 95 5.64 2.90 -6.48
CA PHE A 95 6.23 1.89 -7.32
C PHE A 95 6.37 2.43 -8.75
N SER A 96 7.51 2.21 -9.40
CA SER A 96 7.74 2.63 -10.78
C SER A 96 8.58 1.60 -11.54
N TRP A 97 8.04 1.07 -12.65
CA TRP A 97 8.76 0.14 -13.51
C TRP A 97 9.58 0.86 -14.59
N SER A 98 9.01 1.91 -15.22
CA SER A 98 9.62 2.62 -16.36
C SER A 98 10.17 4.00 -16.01
N GLY A 99 10.07 4.46 -14.76
CA GLY A 99 10.48 5.79 -14.30
C GLY A 99 9.38 6.86 -14.40
N ASN A 100 8.25 6.58 -15.06
CA ASN A 100 7.18 7.56 -15.21
C ASN A 100 6.57 7.96 -13.86
N THR A 101 6.21 6.99 -13.03
CA THR A 101 5.66 7.25 -11.69
C THR A 101 6.71 7.88 -10.77
N GLU A 102 7.98 7.50 -10.90
CA GLU A 102 9.09 8.10 -10.15
C GLU A 102 9.21 9.62 -10.42
N ASN A 103 9.05 10.05 -11.67
CA ASN A 103 9.11 11.48 -12.01
C ASN A 103 7.98 12.27 -11.34
N VAL A 104 6.76 11.73 -11.33
CA VAL A 104 5.62 12.34 -10.64
C VAL A 104 5.84 12.37 -9.13
N ALA A 105 6.34 11.27 -8.55
CA ALA A 105 6.65 11.18 -7.13
C ALA A 105 7.65 12.25 -6.68
N LYS A 106 8.70 12.49 -7.48
CA LYS A 106 9.70 13.53 -7.23
C LYS A 106 9.11 14.94 -7.31
N SER A 107 8.20 15.18 -8.24
CA SER A 107 7.48 16.46 -8.35
C SER A 107 6.63 16.72 -7.11
N ILE A 108 5.85 15.73 -6.65
CA ILE A 108 5.07 15.82 -5.41
C ILE A 108 6.00 16.08 -4.23
N GLN A 109 7.09 15.30 -4.10
CA GLN A 109 8.07 15.49 -3.03
C GLN A 109 8.58 16.92 -2.98
N SER A 110 8.99 17.48 -4.12
CA SER A 110 9.57 18.83 -4.18
C SER A 110 8.56 19.93 -3.83
N GLN A 111 7.28 19.73 -4.17
CA GLN A 111 6.22 20.72 -3.92
C GLN A 111 5.65 20.62 -2.51
N THR A 112 5.76 19.46 -1.86
CA THR A 112 5.22 19.21 -0.52
C THR A 112 6.28 19.06 0.56
N ASP A 113 7.57 19.04 0.20
CA ASP A 113 8.69 18.81 1.13
C ASP A 113 8.50 17.51 1.94
N SER A 114 7.91 16.49 1.29
CA SER A 114 7.62 15.19 1.88
C SER A 114 8.87 14.32 1.92
N ASP A 115 8.93 13.37 2.86
CA ASP A 115 9.82 12.22 2.74
C ASP A 115 9.43 11.38 1.52
N ILE A 116 10.33 10.56 1.00
CA ILE A 116 10.05 9.72 -0.17
C ILE A 116 10.54 8.28 0.00
N PHE A 117 9.72 7.31 -0.36
CA PHE A 117 10.01 5.89 -0.31
C PHE A 117 9.63 5.20 -1.63
N GLU A 118 10.57 4.46 -2.22
CA GLU A 118 10.32 3.63 -3.40
C GLU A 118 10.00 2.21 -2.99
N ILE A 119 8.84 1.70 -3.38
CA ILE A 119 8.51 0.28 -3.27
C ILE A 119 9.37 -0.49 -4.28
N VAL A 120 10.28 -1.31 -3.77
CA VAL A 120 11.15 -2.15 -4.57
C VAL A 120 10.74 -3.61 -4.39
N PRO A 121 10.39 -4.33 -5.49
CA PRO A 121 10.08 -5.74 -5.39
C PRO A 121 11.28 -6.56 -4.89
N ALA A 122 11.05 -7.50 -3.97
CA ALA A 122 12.08 -8.42 -3.50
C ALA A 122 12.61 -9.33 -4.63
N THR A 123 11.73 -9.69 -5.56
CA THR A 123 12.08 -10.32 -6.84
C THR A 123 11.83 -9.29 -7.94
N PRO A 124 12.88 -8.79 -8.62
CA PRO A 124 12.71 -7.79 -9.65
C PRO A 124 11.83 -8.26 -10.80
N TYR A 125 10.96 -7.38 -11.28
CA TYR A 125 10.28 -7.58 -12.55
C TYR A 125 11.30 -7.60 -13.70
N SER A 126 10.94 -8.24 -14.81
CA SER A 126 11.74 -8.27 -16.03
C SER A 126 11.94 -6.87 -16.61
N ASP A 127 13.05 -6.66 -17.34
CA ASP A 127 13.24 -5.47 -18.18
C ASP A 127 12.49 -5.59 -19.53
N ASP A 128 12.01 -6.80 -19.87
CA ASP A 128 11.21 -7.07 -21.05
C ASP A 128 9.75 -6.73 -20.82
N TYR A 129 9.19 -5.92 -21.70
CA TYR A 129 7.82 -5.41 -21.58
C TYR A 129 6.76 -6.52 -21.61
N ASP A 130 6.88 -7.44 -22.57
CA ASP A 130 5.88 -8.49 -22.76
C ASP A 130 5.89 -9.44 -21.55
N ALA A 131 7.08 -9.77 -21.05
CA ALA A 131 7.21 -10.59 -19.84
C ALA A 131 6.61 -9.93 -18.59
N VAL A 132 6.69 -8.59 -18.46
CA VAL A 132 6.06 -7.86 -17.36
C VAL A 132 4.55 -7.80 -17.53
N VAL A 133 4.05 -7.60 -18.75
CA VAL A 133 2.62 -7.60 -19.06
C VAL A 133 1.98 -8.94 -18.67
N ASP A 134 2.61 -10.06 -19.06
CA ASP A 134 2.12 -11.42 -18.74
C ASP A 134 2.17 -11.70 -17.24
N LEU A 135 3.28 -11.34 -16.58
CA LEU A 135 3.44 -11.51 -15.13
C LEU A 135 2.43 -10.68 -14.33
N ALA A 136 2.23 -9.42 -14.72
CA ALA A 136 1.26 -8.54 -14.05
C ALA A 136 -0.18 -9.07 -14.15
N GLN A 137 -0.55 -9.65 -15.32
CA GLN A 137 -1.86 -10.27 -15.50
C GLN A 137 -2.00 -11.54 -14.65
N ALA A 138 -0.95 -12.35 -14.58
CA ALA A 138 -0.93 -13.54 -13.72
C ALA A 138 -1.05 -13.17 -12.24
N GLU A 139 -0.26 -12.21 -11.77
CA GLU A 139 -0.33 -11.71 -10.39
C GLU A 139 -1.74 -11.21 -10.03
N GLN A 140 -2.38 -10.43 -10.92
CA GLN A 140 -3.73 -9.93 -10.70
C GLN A 140 -4.76 -11.08 -10.65
N SER A 141 -4.67 -12.06 -11.56
CA SER A 141 -5.60 -13.20 -11.61
C SER A 141 -5.48 -14.14 -10.41
N GLU A 142 -4.31 -14.19 -9.78
CA GLU A 142 -3.98 -15.03 -8.61
C GLU A 142 -4.16 -14.27 -7.28
N ASP A 143 -4.55 -13.00 -7.31
CA ASP A 143 -4.56 -12.10 -6.15
C ASP A 143 -3.22 -12.15 -5.38
N ALA A 144 -2.12 -12.13 -6.13
CA ALA A 144 -0.78 -12.31 -5.59
C ALA A 144 -0.37 -11.16 -4.65
N ARG A 145 0.57 -11.46 -3.76
CA ARG A 145 1.19 -10.47 -2.88
C ARG A 145 2.71 -10.50 -3.04
N PRO A 146 3.24 -9.89 -4.12
CA PRO A 146 4.68 -9.85 -4.36
C PRO A 146 5.41 -9.19 -3.19
N ALA A 147 6.47 -9.81 -2.71
CA ALA A 147 7.20 -9.31 -1.55
C ALA A 147 7.96 -8.01 -1.86
N ILE A 148 7.92 -7.07 -0.92
CA ILE A 148 8.66 -5.80 -0.95
C ILE A 148 10.04 -6.02 -0.30
N ALA A 149 11.09 -5.44 -0.87
CA ALA A 149 12.46 -5.66 -0.42
C ALA A 149 12.81 -4.91 0.88
N ASP A 150 12.28 -3.71 1.04
CA ASP A 150 12.54 -2.81 2.16
C ASP A 150 11.22 -2.45 2.84
N SER A 151 11.26 -1.93 4.08
CA SER A 151 10.08 -1.51 4.83
C SER A 151 10.20 -0.06 5.29
N ILE A 152 9.05 0.58 5.52
CA ILE A 152 8.96 1.89 6.17
C ILE A 152 8.94 1.63 7.69
N GLU A 153 9.94 2.16 8.41
CA GLU A 153 10.06 1.89 9.85
C GLU A 153 8.98 2.58 10.69
N ASN A 154 8.60 3.81 10.32
CA ASN A 154 7.72 4.66 11.15
C ASN A 154 6.59 5.29 10.32
N ILE A 155 5.76 4.47 9.65
CA ILE A 155 4.61 4.99 8.88
C ILE A 155 3.61 5.75 9.77
N ALA A 156 3.58 5.40 11.06
CA ALA A 156 2.71 6.05 12.05
C ALA A 156 3.00 7.55 12.21
N ASP A 157 4.23 8.00 11.92
CA ASP A 157 4.64 9.40 12.06
C ASP A 157 4.07 10.31 10.97
N TYR A 158 3.45 9.75 9.93
CA TYR A 158 2.94 10.51 8.79
C TYR A 158 1.42 10.65 8.86
N ASP A 159 0.94 11.87 8.62
CA ASP A 159 -0.49 12.18 8.54
C ASP A 159 -1.01 12.04 7.11
N VAL A 160 -0.17 12.36 6.11
CA VAL A 160 -0.48 12.31 4.69
C VAL A 160 0.47 11.37 3.97
N ILE A 161 -0.10 10.43 3.20
CA ILE A 161 0.67 9.48 2.39
C ILE A 161 0.21 9.58 0.94
N TYR A 162 1.09 10.10 0.09
CA TYR A 162 0.90 10.08 -1.36
C TYR A 162 1.31 8.71 -1.89
N VAL A 163 0.40 8.01 -2.60
CA VAL A 163 0.66 6.65 -3.09
C VAL A 163 0.65 6.61 -4.61
N GLY A 164 1.79 6.30 -5.20
CA GLY A 164 2.02 6.33 -6.65
C GLY A 164 2.23 4.98 -7.30
N TYR A 165 1.57 4.76 -8.45
CA TYR A 165 1.66 3.51 -9.19
C TYR A 165 1.39 3.68 -10.69
N PRO A 166 1.95 2.81 -11.55
CA PRO A 166 1.47 2.69 -12.93
C PRO A 166 0.13 1.92 -12.94
N ASN A 167 -0.78 2.28 -13.85
CA ASN A 167 -1.97 1.48 -14.08
C ASN A 167 -1.62 0.23 -14.89
N TRP A 168 -1.76 -0.94 -14.31
CA TRP A 168 -1.56 -2.23 -14.93
C TRP A 168 -2.87 -3.00 -14.98
N TRP A 169 -3.34 -3.28 -16.21
CA TRP A 169 -4.58 -4.03 -16.45
C TRP A 169 -5.83 -3.41 -15.80
N GLY A 170 -5.86 -2.08 -15.70
CA GLY A 170 -6.99 -1.34 -15.12
C GLY A 170 -6.96 -1.24 -13.59
N ASP A 171 -5.87 -1.65 -12.96
CA ASP A 171 -5.70 -1.68 -11.52
C ASP A 171 -4.29 -1.24 -11.11
N MET A 172 -4.03 -1.22 -9.80
CA MET A 172 -2.69 -1.09 -9.22
C MET A 172 -1.90 -2.39 -9.44
N PRO A 173 -0.57 -2.33 -9.62
CA PRO A 173 0.27 -3.52 -9.52
C PRO A 173 0.10 -4.23 -8.18
N MET A 174 0.08 -5.56 -8.17
CA MET A 174 -0.21 -6.36 -6.98
C MET A 174 0.74 -6.11 -5.80
N ILE A 175 1.93 -5.57 -6.05
CA ILE A 175 2.86 -5.14 -5.00
C ILE A 175 2.31 -3.98 -4.15
N LEU A 176 1.40 -3.15 -4.68
CA LEU A 176 0.72 -2.11 -3.91
C LEU A 176 -0.27 -2.72 -2.91
N TYR A 177 -0.93 -3.81 -3.25
CA TYR A 177 -1.75 -4.56 -2.29
C TYR A 177 -0.91 -5.09 -1.14
N THR A 178 0.29 -5.62 -1.41
CA THR A 178 1.24 -5.98 -0.34
C THR A 178 1.61 -4.80 0.53
N PHE A 179 1.77 -3.61 -0.04
CA PHE A 179 2.05 -2.38 0.70
C PHE A 179 0.88 -2.02 1.62
N PHE A 180 -0.35 -1.99 1.12
CA PHE A 180 -1.53 -1.70 1.94
C PHE A 180 -1.75 -2.75 3.02
N ASP A 181 -1.56 -4.04 2.73
CA ASP A 181 -1.67 -5.13 3.72
C ASP A 181 -0.61 -5.04 4.84
N SER A 182 0.48 -4.28 4.64
CA SER A 182 1.63 -4.24 5.56
C SER A 182 1.56 -3.14 6.61
N TYR A 183 0.66 -2.15 6.48
CA TYR A 183 0.63 -0.96 7.33
C TYR A 183 -0.79 -0.57 7.72
N ASP A 184 -0.93 0.18 8.81
CA ASP A 184 -2.20 0.77 9.28
C ASP A 184 -2.32 2.22 8.81
N PHE A 185 -3.33 2.48 7.99
CA PHE A 185 -3.65 3.81 7.45
C PHE A 185 -4.82 4.49 8.18
N SER A 186 -5.32 3.92 9.27
CA SER A 186 -6.44 4.49 10.03
C SER A 186 -6.16 5.92 10.47
N GLY A 187 -7.08 6.83 10.13
CA GLY A 187 -6.99 8.24 10.46
C GLY A 187 -6.01 9.06 9.60
N LYS A 188 -5.34 8.43 8.64
CA LYS A 188 -4.41 9.10 7.73
C LYS A 188 -5.13 9.58 6.47
N THR A 189 -4.56 10.59 5.80
CA THR A 189 -4.95 10.97 4.45
C THR A 189 -4.12 10.18 3.45
N VAL A 190 -4.77 9.45 2.54
CA VAL A 190 -4.15 8.75 1.42
C VAL A 190 -4.49 9.49 0.14
N ALA A 191 -3.47 9.98 -0.56
CA ALA A 191 -3.60 10.74 -1.80
C ALA A 191 -3.00 9.95 -2.98
N PRO A 192 -3.82 9.22 -3.76
CA PRO A 192 -3.33 8.36 -4.83
C PRO A 192 -2.94 9.14 -6.07
N PHE A 193 -1.86 8.72 -6.74
CA PHE A 193 -1.49 9.22 -8.07
C PHE A 193 -1.06 8.09 -8.99
N CYS A 194 -1.47 8.17 -10.25
CA CYS A 194 -1.30 7.10 -11.21
C CYS A 194 -0.69 7.60 -12.52
N THR A 195 0.15 6.78 -13.13
CA THR A 195 0.62 6.99 -14.50
C THR A 195 0.09 5.90 -15.42
N SER A 196 -0.36 6.24 -16.62
CA SER A 196 -0.82 5.26 -17.60
C SER A 196 -0.60 5.71 -19.04
N GLY A 197 -0.65 4.76 -19.98
CA GLY A 197 -0.63 5.03 -21.42
C GLY A 197 -1.97 5.52 -21.99
N GLY A 198 -3.04 5.61 -21.16
CA GLY A 198 -4.37 6.01 -21.60
C GLY A 198 -5.53 5.45 -20.78
N SER A 199 -5.26 4.56 -19.81
CA SER A 199 -6.31 3.94 -18.99
C SER A 199 -6.85 4.86 -17.88
N GLY A 200 -6.21 5.99 -17.62
CA GLY A 200 -6.58 6.86 -16.51
C GLY A 200 -6.32 6.20 -15.16
N LEU A 201 -7.08 6.61 -14.16
CA LEU A 201 -7.09 5.99 -12.83
C LEU A 201 -7.81 4.63 -12.81
N SER A 202 -8.69 4.36 -13.79
CA SER A 202 -9.61 3.22 -13.74
C SER A 202 -10.38 3.19 -12.41
N ASP A 203 -10.46 2.05 -11.74
CA ASP A 203 -11.18 1.92 -10.46
C ASP A 203 -10.24 1.93 -9.24
N THR A 204 -8.98 2.28 -9.42
CA THR A 204 -7.95 2.16 -8.39
C THR A 204 -8.21 2.97 -7.13
N VAL A 205 -8.81 4.17 -7.25
CA VAL A 205 -9.16 4.99 -6.08
C VAL A 205 -10.23 4.31 -5.22
N ASN A 206 -11.23 3.66 -5.85
CA ASN A 206 -12.23 2.89 -5.13
C ASN A 206 -11.63 1.64 -4.49
N ALA A 207 -10.73 0.95 -5.19
CA ALA A 207 -10.00 -0.19 -4.63
C ALA A 207 -9.23 0.22 -3.36
N ILE A 208 -8.54 1.37 -3.36
CA ILE A 208 -7.86 1.89 -2.16
C ILE A 208 -8.87 2.22 -1.04
N LYS A 209 -10.03 2.84 -1.36
CA LYS A 209 -11.09 3.12 -0.37
C LYS A 209 -11.66 1.84 0.26
N GLU A 210 -11.73 0.75 -0.50
CA GLU A 210 -12.18 -0.55 0.00
C GLU A 210 -11.12 -1.24 0.88
N LEU A 211 -9.84 -1.13 0.51
CA LEU A 211 -8.73 -1.66 1.31
C LEU A 211 -8.57 -0.90 2.63
N GLU A 212 -8.72 0.42 2.59
CA GLU A 212 -8.45 1.31 3.72
C GLU A 212 -9.69 2.12 4.13
N PRO A 213 -10.76 1.45 4.64
CA PRO A 213 -12.02 2.11 4.95
C PRO A 213 -11.94 3.13 6.10
N ASN A 214 -10.86 3.09 6.87
CA ASN A 214 -10.61 4.01 7.99
C ASN A 214 -9.65 5.15 7.63
N ALA A 215 -9.16 5.20 6.40
CA ALA A 215 -8.37 6.31 5.86
C ALA A 215 -9.24 7.33 5.13
N ALA A 216 -8.78 8.59 5.10
CA ALA A 216 -9.37 9.62 4.24
C ALA A 216 -8.69 9.56 2.86
N VAL A 217 -9.31 8.88 1.88
CA VAL A 217 -8.77 8.75 0.53
C VAL A 217 -9.26 9.92 -0.33
N THR A 218 -8.32 10.72 -0.87
CA THR A 218 -8.63 11.88 -1.71
C THR A 218 -9.00 11.49 -3.15
N GLU A 219 -9.37 12.49 -3.96
CA GLU A 219 -9.40 12.31 -5.41
C GLU A 219 -7.96 12.06 -5.92
N GLY A 220 -7.86 11.15 -6.91
CA GLY A 220 -6.58 10.71 -7.43
C GLY A 220 -6.07 11.58 -8.59
N LEU A 221 -4.75 11.74 -8.70
CA LEU A 221 -4.11 12.36 -9.86
C LEU A 221 -3.82 11.31 -10.94
N HIS A 222 -4.19 11.56 -12.18
CA HIS A 222 -3.73 10.78 -13.33
C HIS A 222 -2.81 11.61 -14.22
N ILE A 223 -1.63 11.07 -14.53
CA ILE A 223 -0.71 11.65 -15.52
C ILE A 223 -0.42 10.64 -16.62
N GLY A 224 -0.67 11.03 -17.87
CA GLY A 224 -0.33 10.21 -19.03
C GLY A 224 1.19 10.01 -19.15
N SER A 225 1.63 8.85 -19.64
CA SER A 225 3.06 8.52 -19.75
C SER A 225 3.88 9.55 -20.57
N SER A 226 3.27 10.24 -21.53
CA SER A 226 3.93 11.29 -22.31
C SER A 226 4.12 12.60 -21.53
N ALA A 227 3.27 12.86 -20.51
CA ALA A 227 3.33 14.06 -19.68
C ALA A 227 4.14 13.86 -18.40
N SER A 228 4.48 12.62 -18.06
CA SER A 228 5.19 12.28 -16.81
C SER A 228 6.62 12.83 -16.72
N SER A 229 7.19 13.28 -17.83
CA SER A 229 8.51 13.95 -17.85
C SER A 229 8.47 15.41 -17.40
N ASN A 230 7.29 16.04 -17.35
CA ASN A 230 7.10 17.42 -16.89
C ASN A 230 5.75 17.53 -16.15
N PRO A 231 5.62 16.93 -14.95
CA PRO A 231 4.35 16.79 -14.24
C PRO A 231 4.00 17.98 -13.34
N ASP A 232 4.90 18.97 -13.18
CA ASP A 232 4.85 19.97 -12.11
C ASP A 232 3.55 20.77 -12.07
N ASP A 233 3.06 21.26 -13.20
CA ASP A 233 1.84 22.07 -13.26
C ASP A 233 0.62 21.23 -12.86
N ALA A 234 0.50 20.00 -13.37
CA ALA A 234 -0.60 19.11 -13.04
C ALA A 234 -0.56 18.65 -11.56
N VAL A 235 0.63 18.45 -11.00
CA VAL A 235 0.81 18.15 -9.59
C VAL A 235 0.39 19.34 -8.73
N SER A 236 0.80 20.57 -9.10
CA SER A 236 0.42 21.80 -8.37
C SER A 236 -1.09 22.01 -8.35
N GLU A 237 -1.76 21.84 -9.51
CA GLU A 237 -3.21 21.96 -9.62
C GLU A 237 -3.91 20.91 -8.73
N TRP A 238 -3.53 19.64 -8.85
CA TRP A 238 -4.09 18.57 -8.03
C TRP A 238 -3.89 18.78 -6.52
N LEU A 239 -2.68 19.18 -6.08
CA LEU A 239 -2.42 19.45 -4.67
C LEU A 239 -3.32 20.57 -4.13
N SER A 240 -3.61 21.56 -4.96
CA SER A 240 -4.53 22.65 -4.60
C SER A 240 -5.98 22.16 -4.52
N GLU A 241 -6.42 21.31 -5.45
CA GLU A 241 -7.77 20.73 -5.49
C GLU A 241 -8.06 19.86 -4.28
N ILE A 242 -7.07 19.06 -3.84
CA ILE A 242 -7.23 18.15 -2.67
C ILE A 242 -6.89 18.84 -1.33
N GLY A 243 -6.55 20.15 -1.34
CA GLY A 243 -6.26 20.93 -0.14
C GLY A 243 -4.94 20.59 0.55
N LEU A 244 -3.96 20.05 -0.20
CA LEU A 244 -2.63 19.66 0.29
C LEU A 244 -1.49 20.51 -0.30
N ALA A 245 -1.81 21.62 -0.99
CA ALA A 245 -0.81 22.60 -1.43
C ALA A 245 -0.19 23.31 -0.21
N LYS A 246 1.13 23.60 -0.31
CA LYS A 246 1.85 24.41 0.69
C LYS A 246 1.81 25.91 0.35
#